data_a2f200081a8dd63035277ae42e4cc983
#
_entry.id   a2f200081a8dd63035277ae42e4cc983
#
_cell.length_a   1.000
_cell.length_b   1.000
_cell.length_c   1.000
_cell.angle_alpha   90.00
_cell.angle_beta   90.00
_cell.angle_gamma   90.00
#
_symmetry.space_group_name_H-M   'P 1'
#
loop_
_entity.id
_entity.type
_entity.pdbx_description
1 polymer ?
#
loop_
_entity_poly.entity_id
_entity_poly.type
_entity_poly.pdbx_seq_one_letter_code
_entity_poly.pdbx_strand_id
1 'polypeptide(L)'
;MSPYTLIDRPSPFAPEPAETSADTLPVWAVSPADIEAGTFDAAALAWARAAGFQAAEGALLLVPGQDGKLAGALFGLGNDGQCHPFIAGKLARTLPEGDWRIEMSSVAPGTMALGFGMGAYRFERYRKPAAQGPRLAIPQAADADSIHRTVAAVGLARDLV
;
A
#
# COMPACT_ATOMS: atom_id res chain seq x y z
N MET A 1 -5.94 -37.88 1.50
CA MET A 1 -5.36 -36.54 1.75
C MET A 1 -5.34 -35.80 0.41
N SER A 2 -6.09 -34.74 0.31
CA SER A 2 -6.09 -33.91 -0.91
C SER A 2 -4.71 -33.24 -1.03
N PRO A 3 -4.02 -33.33 -2.18
CA PRO A 3 -2.74 -32.64 -2.37
C PRO A 3 -2.89 -31.12 -2.49
N TYR A 4 -4.12 -30.62 -2.45
CA TYR A 4 -4.45 -29.19 -2.60
C TYR A 4 -4.95 -28.62 -1.26
N THR A 5 -4.08 -28.62 -0.24
CA THR A 5 -4.35 -27.79 0.93
C THR A 5 -4.18 -26.33 0.50
N LEU A 6 -5.30 -25.61 0.44
CA LEU A 6 -5.26 -24.15 0.26
C LEU A 6 -4.35 -23.57 1.35
N ILE A 7 -3.29 -22.91 0.95
CA ILE A 7 -2.40 -22.23 1.90
C ILE A 7 -3.23 -21.11 2.52
N ASP A 8 -3.51 -21.21 3.81
CA ASP A 8 -4.15 -20.16 4.58
C ASP A 8 -3.17 -18.99 4.66
N ARG A 9 -3.44 -17.93 3.87
CA ARG A 9 -2.60 -16.74 3.81
C ARG A 9 -3.24 -15.63 4.60
N PRO A 10 -2.44 -14.89 5.39
CA PRO A 10 -2.95 -13.67 6.02
C PRO A 10 -3.42 -12.70 4.92
N SER A 11 -4.59 -12.08 5.15
CA SER A 11 -5.11 -11.07 4.24
C SER A 11 -4.12 -9.91 4.13
N PRO A 12 -3.84 -9.40 2.90
CA PRO A 12 -3.05 -8.18 2.73
C PRO A 12 -3.84 -6.92 3.09
N PHE A 13 -5.11 -7.08 3.45
CA PHE A 13 -5.98 -5.97 3.79
C PHE A 13 -6.27 -5.94 5.29
N ALA A 14 -6.31 -4.71 5.83
CA ALA A 14 -6.68 -4.47 7.21
C ALA A 14 -8.18 -4.79 7.42
N PRO A 15 -8.57 -5.29 8.60
CA PRO A 15 -9.98 -5.51 8.91
C PRO A 15 -10.74 -4.18 8.98
N GLU A 16 -11.98 -4.17 8.54
CA GLU A 16 -12.83 -2.99 8.66
C GLU A 16 -13.20 -2.71 10.14
N PRO A 17 -13.31 -1.44 10.55
CA PRO A 17 -13.19 -0.19 9.79
C PRO A 17 -11.79 0.46 9.86
N ALA A 18 -10.77 -0.17 9.32
CA ALA A 18 -9.38 0.29 9.44
C ALA A 18 -9.14 1.69 8.84
N GLU A 19 -9.92 2.11 7.84
CA GLU A 19 -9.73 3.41 7.18
C GLU A 19 -9.94 4.59 8.14
N THR A 20 -10.82 4.44 9.12
CA THR A 20 -11.14 5.48 10.12
C THR A 20 -10.45 5.26 11.46
N SER A 21 -9.68 4.19 11.63
CA SER A 21 -8.97 3.90 12.86
C SER A 21 -7.82 4.89 13.07
N ALA A 22 -7.68 5.39 14.30
CA ALA A 22 -6.57 6.26 14.69
C ALA A 22 -5.20 5.57 14.60
N ASP A 23 -5.18 4.23 14.65
CA ASP A 23 -3.96 3.44 14.58
C ASP A 23 -3.51 3.17 13.13
N THR A 24 -4.34 3.53 12.14
CA THR A 24 -4.03 3.34 10.73
C THR A 24 -3.22 4.52 10.19
N LEU A 25 -2.03 4.25 9.67
CA LEU A 25 -1.11 5.28 9.18
C LEU A 25 -1.47 5.72 7.75
N PRO A 26 -1.40 7.02 7.45
CA PRO A 26 -1.67 7.54 6.11
C PRO A 26 -0.50 7.29 5.15
N VAL A 27 -0.85 7.01 3.89
CA VAL A 27 0.04 7.05 2.74
C VAL A 27 -0.42 8.17 1.81
N TRP A 28 0.44 9.14 1.59
CA TRP A 28 0.23 10.18 0.57
C TRP A 28 0.94 9.74 -0.71
N ALA A 29 0.18 9.30 -1.69
CA ALA A 29 0.70 8.94 -3.01
C ALA A 29 0.71 10.21 -3.88
N VAL A 30 1.89 10.76 -4.09
CA VAL A 30 2.10 12.10 -4.63
C VAL A 30 2.96 12.09 -5.89
N SER A 31 2.69 13.03 -6.77
CA SER A 31 3.53 13.39 -7.90
C SER A 31 4.48 14.54 -7.55
N PRO A 32 5.49 14.85 -8.39
CA PRO A 32 6.30 16.05 -8.23
C PRO A 32 5.47 17.34 -8.19
N ALA A 33 4.39 17.42 -8.99
CA ALA A 33 3.48 18.55 -9.00
C ALA A 33 2.75 18.74 -7.67
N ASP A 34 2.36 17.65 -6.99
CA ASP A 34 1.72 17.71 -5.68
C ASP A 34 2.66 18.28 -4.61
N ILE A 35 3.96 17.97 -4.70
CA ILE A 35 4.97 18.51 -3.78
C ILE A 35 5.14 20.01 -4.02
N GLU A 36 5.12 20.44 -5.27
CA GLU A 36 5.20 21.87 -5.62
C GLU A 36 3.95 22.63 -5.16
N ALA A 37 2.78 22.08 -5.42
CA ALA A 37 1.49 22.64 -5.03
C ALA A 37 1.28 22.69 -3.51
N GLY A 38 1.84 21.71 -2.78
CA GLY A 38 1.75 21.64 -1.33
C GLY A 38 0.33 21.38 -0.81
N THR A 39 -0.44 20.55 -1.49
CA THR A 39 -1.88 20.31 -1.24
C THR A 39 -2.18 19.22 -0.22
N PHE A 40 -1.17 18.63 0.42
CA PHE A 40 -1.33 17.58 1.43
C PHE A 40 -0.78 18.00 2.80
N ASP A 41 -0.72 17.09 3.74
CA ASP A 41 -0.31 17.38 5.12
C ASP A 41 0.97 18.21 5.22
N ALA A 42 0.91 19.31 5.99
CA ALA A 42 1.98 20.29 6.05
C ALA A 42 3.28 19.74 6.66
N ALA A 43 3.19 18.84 7.64
CA ALA A 43 4.36 18.25 8.27
C ALA A 43 5.03 17.25 7.32
N ALA A 44 4.23 16.43 6.62
CA ALA A 44 4.74 15.52 5.60
C ALA A 44 5.38 16.28 4.43
N LEU A 45 4.80 17.40 4.00
CA LEU A 45 5.36 18.26 2.96
C LEU A 45 6.69 18.88 3.38
N ALA A 46 6.77 19.41 4.61
CA ALA A 46 8.01 19.99 5.14
C ALA A 46 9.12 18.92 5.20
N TRP A 47 8.77 17.71 5.63
CA TRP A 47 9.69 16.58 5.67
C TRP A 47 10.15 16.17 4.26
N ALA A 48 9.22 16.07 3.30
CA ALA A 48 9.54 15.77 1.91
C ALA A 48 10.58 16.74 1.34
N ARG A 49 10.38 18.03 1.56
CA ARG A 49 11.30 19.09 1.11
C ARG A 49 12.66 19.00 1.79
N ALA A 50 12.67 18.80 3.11
CA ALA A 50 13.92 18.66 3.88
C ALA A 50 14.72 17.42 3.46
N ALA A 51 14.03 16.32 3.15
CA ALA A 51 14.65 15.08 2.68
C ALA A 51 15.01 15.08 1.17
N GLY A 52 14.66 16.13 0.43
CA GLY A 52 14.87 16.19 -1.01
C GLY A 52 14.05 15.16 -1.80
N PHE A 53 12.86 14.79 -1.32
CA PHE A 53 12.01 13.80 -1.95
C PHE A 53 11.43 14.32 -3.26
N GLN A 54 11.74 13.64 -4.36
CA GLN A 54 11.37 14.05 -5.72
C GLN A 54 10.11 13.35 -6.24
N ALA A 55 9.42 12.55 -5.42
CA ALA A 55 8.26 11.75 -5.81
C ALA A 55 8.50 10.87 -7.06
N ALA A 56 9.72 10.40 -7.24
CA ALA A 56 10.03 9.46 -8.33
C ALA A 56 9.15 8.21 -8.22
N GLU A 57 8.79 7.60 -9.37
CA GLU A 57 7.86 6.48 -9.42
C GLU A 57 8.31 5.31 -8.53
N GLY A 58 7.49 4.98 -7.55
CA GLY A 58 7.73 3.91 -6.58
C GLY A 58 8.75 4.24 -5.48
N ALA A 59 9.19 5.49 -5.36
CA ALA A 59 10.00 5.94 -4.24
C ALA A 59 9.15 6.01 -2.98
N LEU A 60 9.70 5.58 -1.84
CA LEU A 60 9.06 5.65 -0.53
C LEU A 60 9.88 6.52 0.41
N LEU A 61 9.22 7.41 1.13
CA LEU A 61 9.79 8.17 2.22
C LEU A 61 8.90 8.04 3.47
N LEU A 62 9.43 7.45 4.52
CA LEU A 62 8.72 7.35 5.80
C LEU A 62 8.72 8.72 6.50
N VAL A 63 7.57 9.12 7.03
CA VAL A 63 7.38 10.39 7.72
C VAL A 63 7.42 10.14 9.23
N PRO A 64 8.41 10.69 9.96
CA PRO A 64 8.49 10.53 11.40
C PRO A 64 7.47 11.42 12.11
N GLY A 65 6.90 10.90 13.20
CA GLY A 65 6.13 11.68 14.15
C GLY A 65 7.00 12.35 15.20
N GLN A 66 6.40 13.24 15.97
CA GLN A 66 7.11 13.99 17.04
C GLN A 66 7.51 13.11 18.22
N ASP A 67 6.86 11.96 18.39
CA ASP A 67 7.11 10.99 19.46
C ASP A 67 8.13 9.90 19.08
N GLY A 68 8.79 10.04 17.93
CA GLY A 68 9.74 9.05 17.41
C GLY A 68 9.08 7.84 16.74
N LYS A 69 7.73 7.81 16.66
CA LYS A 69 6.99 6.81 15.89
C LYS A 69 6.81 7.29 14.46
N LEU A 70 6.28 6.41 13.61
CA LEU A 70 5.88 6.81 12.26
C LEU A 70 4.57 7.61 12.31
N ALA A 71 4.52 8.68 11.54
CA ALA A 71 3.30 9.47 11.32
C ALA A 71 2.63 9.13 9.97
N GLY A 72 3.35 8.51 9.05
CA GLY A 72 2.83 8.13 7.74
C GLY A 72 3.95 7.80 6.75
N ALA A 73 3.60 7.79 5.46
CA ALA A 73 4.56 7.59 4.38
C ALA A 73 4.18 8.40 3.14
N LEU A 74 5.19 8.89 2.45
CA LEU A 74 5.07 9.48 1.12
C LEU A 74 5.46 8.44 0.08
N PHE A 75 4.67 8.32 -0.96
CA PHE A 75 4.90 7.40 -2.05
C PHE A 75 4.88 8.12 -3.39
N GLY A 76 5.97 8.01 -4.14
CA GLY A 76 6.11 8.68 -5.42
C GLY A 76 5.33 8.00 -6.53
N LEU A 77 4.52 8.77 -7.24
CA LEU A 77 3.80 8.33 -8.44
C LEU A 77 4.57 8.65 -9.73
N GLY A 78 5.65 9.41 -9.64
CA GLY A 78 6.35 9.91 -10.82
C GLY A 78 5.58 11.02 -11.53
N ASN A 79 5.91 11.30 -12.77
CA ASN A 79 5.25 12.32 -13.58
C ASN A 79 3.81 11.90 -13.90
N ASP A 80 2.90 12.85 -13.88
CA ASP A 80 1.47 12.63 -14.13
C ASP A 80 1.23 11.84 -15.43
N GLY A 81 0.38 10.82 -15.33
CA GLY A 81 -0.03 9.98 -16.43
C GLY A 81 0.96 8.89 -16.87
N GLN A 82 2.11 8.78 -16.22
CA GLN A 82 3.13 7.78 -16.56
C GLN A 82 3.31 6.67 -15.52
N CYS A 83 2.67 6.75 -14.36
CA CYS A 83 2.79 5.69 -13.37
C CYS A 83 2.05 4.41 -13.81
N HIS A 84 2.66 3.28 -13.50
CA HIS A 84 2.01 1.99 -13.77
C HIS A 84 0.73 1.85 -12.91
N PRO A 85 -0.43 1.41 -13.46
CA PRO A 85 -1.67 1.31 -12.70
C PRO A 85 -1.56 0.52 -11.39
N PHE A 86 -0.68 -0.47 -11.34
CA PHE A 86 -0.46 -1.31 -10.16
C PHE A 86 0.81 -0.95 -9.38
N ILE A 87 1.26 0.32 -9.46
CA ILE A 87 2.44 0.82 -8.76
C ILE A 87 2.36 0.56 -7.24
N ALA A 88 1.16 0.57 -6.67
CA ALA A 88 0.90 0.29 -5.27
C ALA A 88 1.38 -1.11 -4.81
N GLY A 89 1.64 -2.03 -5.75
CA GLY A 89 2.27 -3.30 -5.42
C GLY A 89 3.67 -3.17 -4.81
N LYS A 90 4.36 -2.07 -5.06
CA LYS A 90 5.64 -1.76 -4.38
C LYS A 90 5.41 -1.43 -2.90
N LEU A 91 4.31 -0.76 -2.53
CA LEU A 91 3.97 -0.45 -1.13
C LEU A 91 3.91 -1.71 -0.27
N ALA A 92 3.27 -2.77 -0.77
CA ALA A 92 3.15 -4.05 -0.06
C ALA A 92 4.50 -4.71 0.28
N ARG A 93 5.58 -4.28 -0.37
CA ARG A 93 6.93 -4.83 -0.19
C ARG A 93 7.87 -3.90 0.56
N THR A 94 7.55 -2.61 0.62
CA THR A 94 8.44 -1.56 1.14
C THR A 94 7.93 -0.91 2.41
N LEU A 95 6.62 -0.92 2.66
CA LEU A 95 6.05 -0.40 3.90
C LEU A 95 6.44 -1.30 5.09
N PRO A 96 6.70 -0.71 6.26
CA PRO A 96 6.79 -1.45 7.51
C PRO A 96 5.48 -2.17 7.86
N GLU A 97 5.58 -3.16 8.76
CA GLU A 97 4.41 -3.81 9.36
C GLU A 97 3.48 -2.78 9.99
N GLY A 98 2.17 -2.98 9.84
CA GLY A 98 1.14 -2.11 10.37
C GLY A 98 -0.03 -1.94 9.40
N ASP A 99 -1.04 -1.22 9.86
CA ASP A 99 -2.22 -0.89 9.06
C ASP A 99 -2.05 0.49 8.41
N TRP A 100 -2.30 0.53 7.12
CA TRP A 100 -2.08 1.70 6.28
C TRP A 100 -3.36 2.06 5.51
N ARG A 101 -3.57 3.34 5.23
CA ARG A 101 -4.64 3.83 4.36
C ARG A 101 -4.07 4.77 3.30
N ILE A 102 -4.70 4.80 2.14
CA ILE A 102 -4.37 5.80 1.12
C ILE A 102 -5.13 7.08 1.46
N GLU A 103 -4.41 8.10 1.87
CA GLU A 103 -4.97 9.41 2.24
C GLU A 103 -5.15 10.29 1.00
N MET A 104 -4.22 10.22 0.07
CA MET A 104 -4.24 10.98 -1.18
C MET A 104 -3.64 10.17 -2.31
N SER A 105 -4.27 10.20 -3.48
CA SER A 105 -3.73 9.61 -4.71
C SER A 105 -4.45 10.17 -5.93
N SER A 106 -3.72 10.42 -7.02
CA SER A 106 -4.29 10.66 -8.34
C SER A 106 -4.71 9.37 -9.06
N VAL A 107 -4.24 8.22 -8.56
CA VAL A 107 -4.66 6.89 -9.06
C VAL A 107 -5.95 6.48 -8.38
N ALA A 108 -6.87 5.88 -9.15
CA ALA A 108 -8.16 5.43 -8.62
C ALA A 108 -8.00 4.50 -7.40
N PRO A 109 -8.80 4.70 -6.32
CA PRO A 109 -8.66 3.97 -5.07
C PRO A 109 -8.70 2.45 -5.22
N GLY A 110 -9.61 1.94 -6.06
CA GLY A 110 -9.71 0.50 -6.35
C GLY A 110 -8.47 -0.06 -7.04
N THR A 111 -7.87 0.71 -7.93
CA THR A 111 -6.62 0.32 -8.62
C THR A 111 -5.45 0.27 -7.64
N MET A 112 -5.36 1.23 -6.71
CA MET A 112 -4.35 1.23 -5.65
C MET A 112 -4.48 0.00 -4.74
N ALA A 113 -5.70 -0.29 -4.27
CA ALA A 113 -5.96 -1.44 -3.41
C ALA A 113 -5.69 -2.77 -4.14
N LEU A 114 -6.12 -2.89 -5.39
CA LEU A 114 -5.86 -4.08 -6.20
C LEU A 114 -4.35 -4.29 -6.43
N GLY A 115 -3.65 -3.23 -6.81
CA GLY A 115 -2.19 -3.26 -7.00
C GLY A 115 -1.45 -3.67 -5.73
N PHE A 116 -1.85 -3.11 -4.58
CA PHE A 116 -1.30 -3.50 -3.28
C PHE A 116 -1.50 -4.99 -2.99
N GLY A 117 -2.73 -5.48 -3.11
CA GLY A 117 -3.06 -6.88 -2.86
C GLY A 117 -2.29 -7.84 -3.77
N MET A 118 -2.14 -7.49 -5.05
CA MET A 118 -1.34 -8.29 -5.99
C MET A 118 0.16 -8.28 -5.65
N GLY A 119 0.67 -7.14 -5.17
CA GLY A 119 2.08 -6.99 -4.76
C GLY A 119 2.41 -7.66 -3.45
N ALA A 120 1.42 -7.86 -2.58
CA ALA A 120 1.56 -8.54 -1.29
C ALA A 120 1.76 -10.05 -1.45
N TYR A 121 1.47 -10.60 -2.63
CA TYR A 121 1.66 -12.02 -2.88
C TYR A 121 3.11 -12.44 -2.65
N ARG A 122 3.29 -13.45 -1.79
CA ARG A 122 4.56 -14.14 -1.54
C ARG A 122 4.35 -15.63 -1.74
N PHE A 123 5.25 -16.28 -2.47
CA PHE A 123 5.26 -17.72 -2.59
C PHE A 123 5.92 -18.32 -1.35
N GLU A 124 5.09 -18.86 -0.43
CA GLU A 124 5.56 -19.34 0.89
C GLU A 124 5.51 -20.87 1.04
N ARG A 125 5.27 -21.61 -0.06
CA ARG A 125 5.05 -23.06 -0.01
C ARG A 125 6.19 -23.85 0.66
N TYR A 126 7.39 -23.29 0.68
CA TYR A 126 8.60 -23.93 1.21
C TYR A 126 9.35 -23.08 2.24
N ARG A 127 8.75 -22.03 2.74
CA ARG A 127 9.35 -21.15 3.75
C ARG A 127 8.46 -21.08 4.99
N LYS A 128 9.09 -20.81 6.16
CA LYS A 128 8.33 -20.43 7.35
C LYS A 128 7.48 -19.20 7.04
N PRO A 129 6.23 -19.13 7.55
CA PRO A 129 5.41 -17.95 7.39
C PRO A 129 6.23 -16.71 7.76
N ALA A 130 6.30 -15.75 6.86
CA ALA A 130 6.94 -14.48 7.17
C ALA A 130 6.13 -13.76 8.27
N ALA A 131 6.80 -12.90 9.04
CA ALA A 131 6.10 -11.94 9.91
C ALA A 131 5.00 -11.22 9.13
N GLN A 132 3.93 -10.83 9.82
CA GLN A 132 2.85 -10.09 9.18
C GLN A 132 3.44 -8.88 8.47
N GLY A 133 3.14 -8.73 7.19
CA GLY A 133 3.56 -7.56 6.41
C GLY A 133 2.62 -6.38 6.63
N PRO A 134 2.83 -5.27 5.92
CA PRO A 134 1.88 -4.17 5.90
C PRO A 134 0.52 -4.63 5.38
N ARG A 135 -0.55 -4.08 5.95
CA ARG A 135 -1.92 -4.30 5.50
C ARG A 135 -2.51 -2.97 5.05
N LEU A 136 -3.29 -2.99 3.99
CA LEU A 136 -3.94 -1.80 3.47
C LEU A 136 -5.43 -1.81 3.82
N ALA A 137 -5.93 -0.72 4.39
CA ALA A 137 -7.37 -0.47 4.46
C ALA A 137 -7.90 -0.24 3.04
N ILE A 138 -8.91 -1.00 2.64
CA ILE A 138 -9.55 -0.80 1.33
C ILE A 138 -10.37 0.49 1.41
N PRO A 139 -10.15 1.46 0.49
CA PRO A 139 -10.92 2.69 0.48
C PRO A 139 -12.41 2.43 0.28
N GLN A 140 -13.27 3.15 1.02
CA GLN A 140 -14.74 2.99 0.94
C GLN A 140 -15.31 3.21 -0.47
N ALA A 141 -14.62 4.01 -1.29
CA ALA A 141 -15.00 4.24 -2.68
C ALA A 141 -14.71 3.05 -3.61
N ALA A 142 -14.06 2.00 -3.11
CA ALA A 142 -13.69 0.83 -3.90
C ALA A 142 -14.62 -0.36 -3.60
N ASP A 143 -14.82 -1.24 -4.59
CA ASP A 143 -15.54 -2.50 -4.40
C ASP A 143 -14.64 -3.53 -3.70
N ALA A 144 -14.74 -3.57 -2.37
CA ALA A 144 -13.93 -4.45 -1.54
C ALA A 144 -14.11 -5.94 -1.90
N ASP A 145 -15.34 -6.38 -2.15
CA ASP A 145 -15.63 -7.77 -2.49
C ASP A 145 -14.98 -8.18 -3.81
N SER A 146 -15.02 -7.31 -4.81
CA SER A 146 -14.37 -7.54 -6.09
C SER A 146 -12.85 -7.60 -5.94
N ILE A 147 -12.27 -6.72 -5.15
CA ILE A 147 -10.83 -6.68 -4.87
C ILE A 147 -10.39 -7.95 -4.17
N HIS A 148 -11.08 -8.35 -3.09
CA HIS A 148 -10.77 -9.58 -2.36
C HIS A 148 -10.81 -10.82 -3.26
N ARG A 149 -11.88 -10.98 -4.07
CA ARG A 149 -12.02 -12.10 -5.00
C ARG A 149 -10.90 -12.13 -6.04
N THR A 150 -10.57 -10.97 -6.60
CA THR A 150 -9.54 -10.87 -7.65
C THR A 150 -8.16 -11.21 -7.09
N VAL A 151 -7.80 -10.65 -5.93
CA VAL A 151 -6.50 -10.90 -5.29
C VAL A 151 -6.39 -12.37 -4.89
N ALA A 152 -7.45 -12.97 -4.35
CA ALA A 152 -7.48 -14.39 -3.99
C ALA A 152 -7.32 -15.28 -5.23
N ALA A 153 -8.03 -15.00 -6.32
CA ALA A 153 -7.95 -15.75 -7.56
C ALA A 153 -6.55 -15.70 -8.19
N VAL A 154 -5.94 -14.51 -8.25
CA VAL A 154 -4.57 -14.35 -8.75
C VAL A 154 -3.56 -15.06 -7.85
N GLY A 155 -3.74 -14.98 -6.53
CA GLY A 155 -2.90 -15.71 -5.57
C GLY A 155 -2.97 -17.22 -5.79
N LEU A 156 -4.17 -17.77 -5.94
CA LEU A 156 -4.37 -19.19 -6.24
C LEU A 156 -3.74 -19.61 -7.57
N ALA A 157 -3.92 -18.82 -8.61
CA ALA A 157 -3.31 -19.10 -9.91
C ALA A 157 -1.77 -19.14 -9.83
N ARG A 158 -1.15 -18.23 -9.07
CA ARG A 158 0.30 -18.20 -8.86
C ARG A 158 0.82 -19.37 -8.02
N ASP A 159 -0.02 -19.98 -7.18
CA ASP A 159 0.32 -21.17 -6.40
C ASP A 159 0.36 -22.44 -7.22
N LEU A 160 -0.35 -22.48 -8.35
CA LEU A 160 -0.49 -23.63 -9.22
C LEU A 160 0.61 -23.74 -10.29
N VAL A 161 1.41 -22.68 -10.47
CA VAL A 161 2.52 -22.63 -11.42
C VAL A 161 3.85 -22.87 -10.71
#